data_6bd4a1db64e794721d53e1b01dac2b3e
#
_entry.id   6bd4a1db64e794721d53e1b01dac2b3e
#
_cell.length_a   1.000
_cell.length_b   1.000
_cell.length_c   1.000
_cell.angle_alpha   90.00
_cell.angle_beta   90.00
_cell.angle_gamma   90.00
#
_symmetry.space_group_name_H-M   'P 1'
#
loop_
_entity.id
_entity.type
_entity.pdbx_description
1 polymer ?
#
loop_
_entity_poly.entity_id
_entity_poly.type
_entity_poly.pdbx_seq_one_letter_code
_entity_poly.pdbx_strand_id
1 'polypeptide(L)'
;LQIYFNPLNNEAQKNISKIKSHFVAPWARGYGLAKAMIEQAIEISKENNKKSIQLDIRETQSAAIKLFENKGFVKWGENPSYAFINGTKVKGFYYYKDL
;
A
#
# COMPACT_ATOMS: atom_id res chain seq x y z
N LEU A 1 -8.98 1.01 1.80
CA LEU A 1 -8.00 0.95 0.72
C LEU A 1 -8.52 1.66 -0.52
N GLN A 2 -7.68 2.45 -1.11
CA GLN A 2 -7.94 3.05 -2.42
C GLN A 2 -6.83 2.63 -3.38
N ILE A 3 -7.24 2.28 -4.60
CA ILE A 3 -6.31 1.92 -5.65
C ILE A 3 -6.29 3.06 -6.66
N TYR A 4 -5.08 3.47 -7.04
CA TYR A 4 -4.90 4.49 -8.05
C TYR A 4 -4.24 3.91 -9.27
N PHE A 5 -4.76 4.29 -10.43
CA PHE A 5 -4.05 4.07 -11.68
C PHE A 5 -3.47 5.42 -12.10
N ASN A 6 -2.23 5.42 -12.53
CA ASN A 6 -1.60 6.64 -12.96
C ASN A 6 -2.29 7.24 -14.18
N PRO A 7 -2.25 8.57 -14.32
CA PRO A 7 -2.83 9.22 -15.49
C PRO A 7 -2.27 8.67 -16.81
N LEU A 8 -3.10 8.62 -17.81
CA LEU A 8 -2.71 8.08 -19.11
C LEU A 8 -1.54 8.82 -19.77
N ASN A 9 -1.32 10.08 -19.41
CA ASN A 9 -0.21 10.83 -19.95
C ASN A 9 1.13 10.56 -19.26
N ASN A 10 1.16 9.68 -18.26
CA ASN A 10 2.41 9.28 -17.60
C ASN A 10 2.80 7.89 -18.07
N GLU A 11 3.46 7.82 -19.23
CA GLU A 11 3.87 6.56 -19.85
C GLU A 11 4.78 5.73 -18.96
N ALA A 12 5.67 6.37 -18.21
CA ALA A 12 6.64 5.66 -17.38
C ALA A 12 5.99 4.85 -16.26
N GLN A 13 4.79 5.24 -15.83
CA GLN A 13 4.12 4.60 -14.70
C GLN A 13 2.73 4.06 -15.04
N LYS A 14 2.37 3.96 -16.31
CA LYS A 14 1.03 3.51 -16.69
C LYS A 14 0.71 2.08 -16.25
N ASN A 15 1.74 1.26 -16.03
CA ASN A 15 1.59 -0.13 -15.62
C ASN A 15 1.65 -0.33 -14.11
N ILE A 16 1.61 0.74 -13.34
CA ILE A 16 1.73 0.69 -11.89
C ILE A 16 0.42 1.11 -11.23
N SER A 17 -0.06 0.29 -10.31
CA SER A 17 -1.14 0.65 -9.41
C SER A 17 -0.55 1.22 -8.13
N LYS A 18 -1.24 2.15 -7.52
CA LYS A 18 -0.87 2.68 -6.21
C LYS A 18 -2.00 2.48 -5.23
N ILE A 19 -1.65 2.05 -4.03
CA ILE A 19 -2.60 1.88 -2.94
C ILE A 19 -2.34 2.97 -1.91
N LYS A 20 -3.40 3.69 -1.54
CA LYS A 20 -3.36 4.58 -0.38
C LYS A 20 -3.95 3.84 0.81
N SER A 21 -3.16 3.68 1.86
CA SER A 21 -3.62 2.98 3.05
C SER A 21 -3.73 3.95 4.22
N HIS A 22 -4.65 4.90 4.10
CA HIS A 22 -4.93 5.82 5.20
C HIS A 22 -6.17 5.41 6.00
N PHE A 23 -6.61 4.16 5.86
CA PHE A 23 -7.74 3.64 6.59
C PHE A 23 -7.30 2.89 7.82
N VAL A 24 -7.65 3.39 8.97
CA VAL A 24 -7.40 2.70 10.23
C VAL A 24 -8.52 1.71 10.55
N ALA A 25 -9.76 2.10 10.23
CA ALA A 25 -10.94 1.34 10.63
C ALA A 25 -10.95 -0.13 10.15
N PRO A 26 -10.62 -0.44 8.89
CA PRO A 26 -10.56 -1.85 8.46
C PRO A 26 -9.53 -2.67 9.22
N TRP A 27 -8.39 -2.05 9.53
CA TRP A 27 -7.32 -2.74 10.27
C TRP A 27 -7.71 -3.01 11.71
N ALA A 28 -8.49 -2.11 12.31
CA ALA A 28 -8.96 -2.25 13.68
C ALA A 28 -10.07 -3.30 13.81
N ARG A 29 -10.77 -3.60 12.73
CA ARG A 29 -11.94 -4.51 12.75
C ARG A 29 -11.60 -5.96 12.44
N GLY A 30 -10.36 -6.25 12.10
CA GLY A 30 -9.90 -7.60 11.95
C GLY A 30 -9.22 -7.91 10.64
N TYR A 31 -8.45 -8.97 10.70
CA TYR A 31 -7.60 -9.39 9.60
C TYR A 31 -8.36 -9.89 8.39
N GLY A 32 -9.52 -10.52 8.61
CA GLY A 32 -10.28 -11.13 7.52
C GLY A 32 -10.68 -10.11 6.46
N LEU A 33 -11.22 -8.97 6.91
CA LEU A 33 -11.64 -7.91 6.00
C LEU A 33 -10.44 -7.27 5.30
N ALA A 34 -9.40 -6.94 6.07
CA ALA A 34 -8.21 -6.31 5.52
C ALA A 34 -7.52 -7.21 4.50
N LYS A 35 -7.40 -8.50 4.82
CA LYS A 35 -6.82 -9.49 3.92
C LYS A 35 -7.61 -9.57 2.60
N ALA A 36 -8.93 -9.62 2.69
CA ALA A 36 -9.79 -9.67 1.51
C ALA A 36 -9.64 -8.43 0.64
N MET A 37 -9.52 -7.25 1.25
CA MET A 37 -9.34 -6.00 0.53
C MET A 37 -8.01 -5.96 -0.21
N ILE A 38 -6.94 -6.45 0.39
CA ILE A 38 -5.64 -6.53 -0.26
C ILE A 38 -5.67 -7.51 -1.43
N GLU A 39 -6.27 -8.66 -1.24
CA GLU A 39 -6.42 -9.67 -2.30
C GLU A 39 -7.21 -9.12 -3.48
N GLN A 40 -8.29 -8.39 -3.19
CA GLN A 40 -9.10 -7.75 -4.21
C GLN A 40 -8.29 -6.67 -4.97
N ALA A 41 -7.49 -5.89 -4.25
CA ALA A 41 -6.64 -4.89 -4.89
C ALA A 41 -5.65 -5.51 -5.87
N ILE A 42 -5.08 -6.65 -5.51
CA ILE A 42 -4.17 -7.39 -6.39
C ILE A 42 -4.91 -7.87 -7.63
N GLU A 43 -6.10 -8.46 -7.47
CA GLU A 43 -6.89 -8.95 -8.59
C GLU A 43 -7.31 -7.83 -9.55
N ILE A 44 -7.80 -6.72 -9.01
CA ILE A 44 -8.20 -5.57 -9.82
C ILE A 44 -6.99 -5.04 -10.62
N SER A 45 -5.84 -4.97 -10.00
CA SER A 45 -4.63 -4.51 -10.69
C SER A 45 -4.25 -5.44 -11.83
N LYS A 46 -4.33 -6.76 -11.62
CA LYS A 46 -4.08 -7.74 -12.68
C LYS A 46 -5.09 -7.63 -13.82
N GLU A 47 -6.36 -7.47 -13.50
CA GLU A 47 -7.43 -7.31 -14.49
C GLU A 47 -7.24 -6.07 -15.35
N ASN A 48 -6.58 -5.04 -14.81
CA ASN A 48 -6.28 -3.81 -15.52
C ASN A 48 -4.87 -3.82 -16.15
N ASN A 49 -4.27 -5.01 -16.26
CA ASN A 49 -2.96 -5.21 -16.90
C ASN A 49 -1.83 -4.42 -16.25
N LYS A 50 -1.91 -4.21 -14.94
CA LYS A 50 -0.84 -3.57 -14.21
C LYS A 50 0.29 -4.57 -13.94
N LYS A 51 1.52 -4.09 -13.89
CA LYS A 51 2.71 -4.93 -13.70
C LYS A 51 3.23 -4.89 -12.28
N SER A 52 2.88 -3.86 -11.53
CA SER A 52 3.37 -3.67 -10.17
C SER A 52 2.37 -2.85 -9.35
N ILE A 53 2.39 -3.06 -8.04
CA ILE A 53 1.63 -2.27 -7.09
C ILE A 53 2.61 -1.61 -6.14
N GLN A 54 2.41 -0.32 -5.87
CA GLN A 54 3.22 0.44 -4.92
C GLN A 54 2.35 1.01 -3.83
N LEU A 55 2.91 1.10 -2.63
CA LEU A 55 2.25 1.75 -1.51
C LEU A 55 3.27 2.35 -0.55
N ASP A 56 2.81 3.28 0.26
CA ASP A 56 3.57 3.77 1.39
C ASP A 56 2.67 3.72 2.63
N ILE A 57 3.28 3.50 3.79
CA ILE A 57 2.53 3.24 5.01
C ILE A 57 3.35 3.69 6.22
N ARG A 58 2.68 4.25 7.22
CA ARG A 58 3.34 4.67 8.46
C ARG A 58 3.74 3.48 9.32
N GLU A 59 4.87 3.59 10.00
CA GLU A 59 5.37 2.52 10.86
C GLU A 59 4.38 2.11 11.95
N THR A 60 3.49 3.00 12.34
CA THR A 60 2.48 2.73 13.37
C THR A 60 1.40 1.75 12.92
N GLN A 61 1.31 1.47 11.63
CA GLN A 61 0.34 0.55 11.04
C GLN A 61 0.89 -0.88 11.00
N SER A 62 1.36 -1.39 12.15
CA SER A 62 2.09 -2.65 12.20
C SER A 62 1.28 -3.85 11.72
N ALA A 63 -0.01 -3.90 12.02
CA ALA A 63 -0.87 -4.99 11.57
C ALA A 63 -1.02 -5.00 10.06
N ALA A 64 -1.20 -3.82 9.45
CA ALA A 64 -1.30 -3.70 7.99
C ALA A 64 0.01 -4.05 7.32
N ILE A 65 1.13 -3.62 7.90
CA ILE A 65 2.47 -3.95 7.38
C ILE A 65 2.65 -5.46 7.30
N LYS A 66 2.30 -6.18 8.35
CA LYS A 66 2.41 -7.65 8.36
C LYS A 66 1.55 -8.28 7.27
N LEU A 67 0.33 -7.77 7.07
CA LEU A 67 -0.53 -8.28 6.02
C LEU A 67 0.04 -8.06 4.64
N PHE A 68 0.56 -6.88 4.36
CA PHE A 68 1.20 -6.61 3.07
C PHE A 68 2.40 -7.50 2.85
N GLU A 69 3.24 -7.66 3.87
CA GLU A 69 4.42 -8.54 3.77
C GLU A 69 4.01 -9.99 3.52
N ASN A 70 2.97 -10.47 4.19
CA ASN A 70 2.44 -11.81 3.96
C ASN A 70 1.90 -12.01 2.55
N LYS A 71 1.50 -10.96 1.88
CA LYS A 71 1.02 -11.01 0.50
C LYS A 71 2.12 -10.81 -0.52
N GLY A 72 3.37 -10.76 -0.08
CA GLY A 72 4.51 -10.69 -0.96
C GLY A 72 4.98 -9.29 -1.31
N PHE A 73 4.46 -8.27 -0.61
CA PHE A 73 4.98 -6.92 -0.78
C PHE A 73 6.34 -6.79 -0.11
N VAL A 74 7.24 -6.08 -0.77
CA VAL A 74 8.64 -5.93 -0.35
C VAL A 74 8.91 -4.48 0.01
N LYS A 75 9.49 -4.27 1.19
CA LYS A 75 9.93 -2.94 1.60
C LYS A 75 11.20 -2.57 0.84
N TRP A 76 11.20 -1.41 0.20
CA TRP A 76 12.36 -0.96 -0.56
C TRP A 76 12.91 0.38 -0.06
N GLY A 77 12.24 1.03 0.86
CA GLY A 77 12.72 2.29 1.39
C GLY A 77 11.97 2.75 2.61
N GLU A 78 12.52 3.77 3.27
CA GLU A 78 11.85 4.39 4.40
C GLU A 78 12.19 5.88 4.46
N ASN A 79 11.25 6.66 4.99
CA ASN A 79 11.43 8.08 5.22
C ASN A 79 11.30 8.33 6.73
N PRO A 80 12.38 8.71 7.41
CA PRO A 80 12.31 8.95 8.86
C PRO A 80 11.45 10.15 9.26
N SER A 81 11.13 10.99 8.32
CA SER A 81 10.29 12.18 8.55
C SER A 81 9.00 12.11 7.74
N TYR A 82 8.42 10.94 7.61
CA TYR A 82 7.24 10.69 6.81
C TYR A 82 6.01 11.44 7.32
N ALA A 83 5.83 11.51 8.63
CA ALA A 83 4.70 12.17 9.25
C ALA A 83 5.09 12.71 10.63
N PHE A 84 4.30 13.67 11.11
CA PHE A 84 4.43 14.19 12.47
C PHE A 84 3.07 14.07 13.12
N ILE A 85 3.03 13.33 14.23
CA ILE A 85 1.79 13.08 14.97
C ILE A 85 2.01 13.60 16.40
N ASN A 86 1.21 14.60 16.79
CA ASN A 86 1.37 15.27 18.09
C ASN A 86 2.80 15.74 18.34
N GLY A 87 3.45 16.26 17.30
CA GLY A 87 4.81 16.74 17.38
C GLY A 87 5.89 15.65 17.35
N THR A 88 5.49 14.39 17.28
CA THR A 88 6.42 13.26 17.24
C THR A 88 6.62 12.81 15.80
N LYS A 89 7.90 12.66 15.43
CA LYS A 89 8.28 12.21 14.10
C LYS A 89 7.97 10.72 13.95
N VAL A 90 7.28 10.37 12.84
CA VAL A 90 6.87 9.00 12.53
C VAL A 90 7.47 8.61 11.19
N LYS A 91 8.07 7.43 11.14
CA LYS A 91 8.62 6.89 9.89
C LYS A 91 7.52 6.42 8.96
N GLY A 92 7.80 6.45 7.66
CA GLY A 92 6.98 5.81 6.66
C GLY A 92 7.81 4.83 5.87
N PHE A 93 7.18 3.74 5.45
CA PHE A 93 7.83 2.69 4.69
C PHE A 93 7.22 2.60 3.30
N TYR A 94 8.07 2.30 2.32
CA TYR A 94 7.67 2.15 0.92
C TYR A 94 7.76 0.70 0.52
N TYR A 95 6.66 0.20 -0.06
CA TYR A 95 6.54 -1.20 -0.47
C TYR A 95 6.15 -1.30 -1.94
N TYR A 96 6.52 -2.41 -2.56
CA TYR A 96 6.06 -2.74 -3.89
C TYR A 96 5.81 -4.24 -3.99
N LYS A 97 5.02 -4.62 -4.99
CA LYS A 97 4.83 -6.01 -5.36
C LYS A 97 4.70 -6.09 -6.87
N ASP A 98 5.53 -6.92 -7.49
CA ASP A 98 5.40 -7.23 -8.91
C ASP A 98 4.29 -8.26 -9.10
N LEU A 99 3.54 -8.09 -10.17
CA LEU A 99 2.39 -8.94 -10.47
C LEU A 99 2.67 -9.98 -11.54
#